data_be1a74bc1d906e1f1759050afe88eeb3
#
_entry.id   be1a74bc1d906e1f1759050afe88eeb3
#
_cell.length_a   1.000
_cell.length_b   1.000
_cell.length_c   1.000
_cell.angle_alpha   90.00
_cell.angle_beta   90.00
_cell.angle_gamma   90.00
#
_symmetry.space_group_name_H-M   'P 1'
#
loop_
_entity.id
_entity.type
_entity.pdbx_description
1 polymer ?
#
loop_
_entity_poly.entity_id
_entity_poly.type
_entity_poly.pdbx_seq_one_letter_code
_entity_poly.pdbx_strand_id
1 'polypeptide(L)'
;VGDLMSEDTLEENSDGDDWHLYASADYGAAESVEKTEPRNEEDADDEWFDGDDFYNQGESIDWDAPPCPAPLGIAHVIKIGACDHCLHRIGGRRTQSSGFEGGALLRKEAFSRDPSLSESDIPELCPLCENLFDDVGNIAERIIETLEGTKFRSMQLGIHIPKDLLQSEDAIRTKHGARGSKPLKTSFATAIQAEMLRKMSDIAFVKEYPDVMVTVDALTLRVDTDVRPVFIYGRYEKLARGIPQTRWPCRSCRGRGDGCESCEGTGLQYRESVQDIIGEPVKNSLDASDTSFHGMGREDIDVRCLGSGRPFVLEIKNPKIRDEDPISLESKINSNCPEKVKVNSLRWCHKKDVSRVKETRSEKSYTIRFKIEDPPPEGQIIDAINGLSGVILEQETPKRVSHRRAAKTRKRKIVSISNVVVEEQEIQFSLRCEAGTYVKELVHSDEGRTVPSVMSVIDRECEVLWLDVKEIHAD
;
A
#
# COMPACT_ATOMS: atom_id res chain seq x y z
N VAL A 1 12.88 -24.96 67.26
CA VAL A 1 11.72 -24.58 66.51
C VAL A 1 12.27 -23.78 65.36
N GLY A 2 12.46 -24.44 64.25
CA GLY A 2 13.04 -23.92 63.02
C GLY A 2 12.00 -23.21 62.19
N ASP A 3 12.46 -22.33 61.35
CA ASP A 3 11.75 -21.96 60.13
C ASP A 3 12.74 -21.77 59.01
N LEU A 4 12.51 -22.56 57.99
CA LEU A 4 13.12 -22.55 56.70
C LEU A 4 12.57 -21.35 55.90
N MET A 5 13.40 -20.44 55.50
CA MET A 5 13.09 -19.50 54.40
C MET A 5 13.53 -20.13 53.11
N SER A 6 12.55 -20.40 52.26
CA SER A 6 12.75 -20.75 50.84
C SER A 6 13.07 -19.50 50.02
N GLU A 7 14.20 -19.48 49.39
CA GLU A 7 14.55 -18.54 48.31
C GLU A 7 13.67 -18.82 47.12
N ASP A 8 12.68 -17.95 46.88
CA ASP A 8 11.97 -17.90 45.59
C ASP A 8 12.88 -17.20 44.58
N THR A 9 13.45 -18.00 43.71
CA THR A 9 14.10 -17.54 42.46
C THR A 9 13.01 -16.99 41.55
N LEU A 10 12.99 -15.68 41.41
CA LEU A 10 12.24 -15.00 40.34
C LEU A 10 12.84 -15.39 39.00
N GLU A 11 12.19 -16.31 38.29
CA GLU A 11 12.41 -16.51 36.86
C GLU A 11 12.04 -15.22 36.14
N GLU A 12 13.03 -14.52 35.62
CA GLU A 12 12.85 -13.48 34.62
C GLU A 12 12.23 -14.11 33.37
N ASN A 13 10.92 -14.00 33.24
CA ASN A 13 10.25 -14.22 31.97
C ASN A 13 10.74 -13.17 30.97
N SER A 14 11.65 -13.57 30.12
CA SER A 14 11.99 -12.84 28.91
C SER A 14 10.79 -12.88 27.97
N ASP A 15 9.86 -11.94 28.16
CA ASP A 15 8.82 -11.66 27.17
C ASP A 15 9.52 -11.26 25.87
N GLY A 16 9.44 -12.16 24.89
CA GLY A 16 9.93 -11.93 23.55
C GLY A 16 9.28 -10.68 22.98
N ASP A 17 10.13 -9.74 22.59
CA ASP A 17 9.74 -8.50 21.91
C ASP A 17 9.07 -8.82 20.58
N ASP A 18 7.74 -8.87 20.57
CA ASP A 18 6.89 -9.03 19.37
C ASP A 18 6.87 -7.73 18.55
N TRP A 19 8.03 -7.34 18.05
CA TRP A 19 8.23 -6.19 17.15
C TRP A 19 7.55 -6.35 15.80
N HIS A 20 7.08 -7.57 15.48
CA HIS A 20 6.44 -7.89 14.21
C HIS A 20 5.05 -7.27 14.06
N LEU A 21 4.40 -6.91 15.16
CA LEU A 21 3.05 -6.33 15.15
C LEU A 21 3.02 -4.81 14.89
N TYR A 22 4.17 -4.12 15.05
CA TYR A 22 4.23 -2.64 14.96
C TYR A 22 5.24 -2.09 13.95
N ALA A 23 6.07 -2.93 13.35
CA ALA A 23 6.69 -2.56 12.11
C ALA A 23 5.53 -2.46 11.11
N SER A 24 5.23 -1.23 10.67
CA SER A 24 4.35 -0.98 9.52
C SER A 24 4.51 -2.13 8.56
N ALA A 25 3.46 -2.89 8.32
CA ALA A 25 3.45 -4.13 7.58
C ALA A 25 4.64 -4.27 6.61
N ASP A 26 5.74 -4.80 7.12
CA ASP A 26 6.79 -5.36 6.28
C ASP A 26 6.16 -6.61 5.70
N TYR A 27 5.47 -6.44 4.60
CA TYR A 27 5.04 -7.56 3.78
C TYR A 27 6.28 -8.35 3.39
N GLY A 28 6.39 -9.47 4.06
CA GLY A 28 7.20 -10.63 3.92
C GLY A 28 8.35 -10.57 2.93
N ALA A 29 9.55 -10.76 3.45
CA ALA A 29 10.52 -11.54 2.72
C ALA A 29 9.83 -12.86 2.33
N ALA A 30 9.65 -13.09 1.03
CA ALA A 30 9.12 -14.33 0.52
C ALA A 30 9.98 -15.48 1.06
N GLU A 31 9.44 -16.26 1.98
CA GLU A 31 9.88 -17.61 2.20
C GLU A 31 9.55 -18.38 0.93
N SER A 32 10.50 -19.16 0.47
CA SER A 32 10.39 -20.08 -0.64
C SER A 32 9.18 -21.01 -0.41
N VAL A 33 8.07 -20.71 -1.06
CA VAL A 33 6.94 -21.60 -1.17
C VAL A 33 7.36 -22.72 -2.11
N GLU A 34 7.40 -23.94 -1.61
CA GLU A 34 7.43 -25.15 -2.42
C GLU A 34 6.35 -25.05 -3.50
N LYS A 35 6.73 -25.41 -4.72
CA LYS A 35 5.84 -25.50 -5.87
C LYS A 35 4.71 -26.50 -5.55
N THR A 36 3.58 -26.00 -5.13
CA THR A 36 2.33 -26.72 -5.23
C THR A 36 1.82 -26.56 -6.66
N GLU A 37 1.37 -27.64 -7.25
CA GLU A 37 0.82 -27.75 -8.59
C GLU A 37 -0.29 -26.70 -8.85
N PRO A 38 -0.47 -26.26 -10.12
CA PRO A 38 -1.46 -25.25 -10.45
C PRO A 38 -2.85 -25.78 -10.11
N ARG A 39 -3.56 -25.06 -9.23
CA ARG A 39 -5.01 -25.22 -9.08
C ARG A 39 -5.66 -24.76 -10.36
N ASN A 40 -6.58 -25.57 -10.86
CA ASN A 40 -7.39 -25.29 -12.04
C ASN A 40 -8.01 -23.90 -11.94
N GLU A 41 -7.80 -23.09 -12.98
CA GLU A 41 -8.42 -21.78 -13.23
C GLU A 41 -9.89 -21.99 -13.69
N GLU A 42 -10.77 -22.46 -12.80
CA GLU A 42 -12.20 -22.60 -13.12
C GLU A 42 -13.14 -21.83 -12.19
N ASP A 43 -12.66 -20.95 -11.30
CA ASP A 43 -13.49 -20.18 -10.37
C ASP A 43 -13.14 -18.68 -10.34
N ALA A 44 -12.81 -18.06 -11.49
CA ALA A 44 -12.59 -16.63 -11.60
C ALA A 44 -13.45 -16.01 -12.71
N ASP A 45 -14.77 -16.21 -12.63
CA ASP A 45 -15.73 -15.40 -13.40
C ASP A 45 -16.01 -14.07 -12.68
N ASP A 46 -14.97 -13.27 -12.40
CA ASP A 46 -15.12 -11.85 -12.22
C ASP A 46 -15.14 -11.20 -13.62
N GLU A 47 -16.27 -11.32 -14.33
CA GLU A 47 -16.52 -10.53 -15.53
C GLU A 47 -16.57 -9.05 -15.15
N TRP A 48 -15.44 -8.37 -15.31
CA TRP A 48 -15.35 -6.92 -15.23
C TRP A 48 -16.04 -6.29 -16.43
N PHE A 49 -16.86 -5.31 -16.15
CA PHE A 49 -17.61 -4.56 -17.15
C PHE A 49 -16.67 -3.84 -18.14
N ASP A 50 -16.79 -4.13 -19.43
CA ASP A 50 -16.07 -3.44 -20.50
C ASP A 50 -16.90 -2.21 -20.94
N GLY A 51 -16.36 -0.99 -20.73
CA GLY A 51 -17.06 0.27 -21.00
C GLY A 51 -17.30 0.58 -22.49
N ASP A 52 -16.81 -0.25 -23.39
CA ASP A 52 -16.93 0.00 -24.84
C ASP A 52 -18.33 -0.25 -25.41
N ASP A 53 -19.25 -0.84 -24.65
CA ASP A 53 -20.63 -1.07 -25.07
C ASP A 53 -21.54 0.18 -24.98
N PHE A 54 -21.02 1.33 -24.54
CA PHE A 54 -21.83 2.54 -24.28
C PHE A 54 -22.26 3.31 -25.53
N TYR A 55 -21.66 3.03 -26.71
CA TYR A 55 -21.96 3.75 -27.95
C TYR A 55 -22.41 2.83 -29.07
N ASN A 56 -23.49 2.10 -28.87
CA ASN A 56 -24.21 1.52 -30.03
C ASN A 56 -25.43 2.35 -30.30
N GLN A 57 -25.32 3.27 -31.27
CA GLN A 57 -26.39 4.14 -31.74
C GLN A 57 -27.54 3.32 -32.31
N GLY A 58 -28.70 3.50 -31.71
CA GLY A 58 -30.00 3.51 -32.37
C GLY A 58 -30.34 2.39 -33.36
N GLU A 59 -30.39 1.12 -32.92
CA GLU A 59 -31.14 0.12 -33.67
C GLU A 59 -32.62 0.21 -33.29
N SER A 60 -33.48 0.27 -34.29
CA SER A 60 -34.95 0.26 -34.12
C SER A 60 -35.38 -0.99 -33.36
N ILE A 61 -36.48 -0.87 -32.58
CA ILE A 61 -37.09 -2.02 -31.93
C ILE A 61 -37.46 -3.03 -33.00
N ASP A 62 -36.78 -4.18 -33.00
CA ASP A 62 -37.12 -5.29 -33.87
C ASP A 62 -38.13 -6.20 -33.17
N TRP A 63 -39.42 -5.88 -33.36
CA TRP A 63 -40.52 -6.65 -32.80
C TRP A 63 -40.70 -8.03 -33.44
N ASP A 64 -40.12 -8.24 -34.62
CA ASP A 64 -40.12 -9.51 -35.33
C ASP A 64 -38.93 -10.38 -35.03
N ALA A 65 -37.96 -9.85 -34.24
CA ALA A 65 -36.87 -10.66 -33.78
C ALA A 65 -37.37 -11.87 -32.98
N PRO A 66 -36.92 -13.09 -33.32
CA PRO A 66 -37.41 -14.27 -32.62
C PRO A 66 -37.12 -14.13 -31.13
N PRO A 67 -38.09 -14.44 -30.24
CA PRO A 67 -37.80 -14.50 -28.80
C PRO A 67 -36.71 -15.51 -28.56
N CYS A 68 -35.80 -15.21 -27.64
CA CYS A 68 -34.77 -16.14 -27.22
C CYS A 68 -35.38 -17.40 -26.61
N PRO A 69 -34.60 -18.45 -26.52
CA PRO A 69 -34.94 -19.85 -26.84
C PRO A 69 -36.18 -20.43 -26.19
N ALA A 70 -36.77 -19.73 -25.26
CA ALA A 70 -38.01 -20.25 -24.66
C ALA A 70 -39.26 -19.75 -25.38
N PRO A 71 -40.30 -20.57 -25.43
CA PRO A 71 -41.53 -20.23 -26.19
C PRO A 71 -42.28 -19.05 -25.64
N LEU A 72 -41.99 -18.60 -24.40
CA LEU A 72 -42.76 -17.56 -23.73
C LEU A 72 -42.10 -16.18 -23.75
N GLY A 73 -40.78 -16.09 -23.95
CA GLY A 73 -40.06 -14.84 -24.11
C GLY A 73 -40.48 -13.72 -23.16
N ILE A 74 -40.66 -12.52 -23.70
CA ILE A 74 -41.07 -11.30 -22.97
C ILE A 74 -42.42 -11.46 -22.25
N ALA A 75 -43.38 -12.14 -22.84
CA ALA A 75 -44.68 -12.38 -22.21
C ALA A 75 -44.56 -13.17 -20.90
N HIS A 76 -43.65 -14.17 -20.86
CA HIS A 76 -43.38 -14.90 -19.64
C HIS A 76 -42.72 -14.01 -18.56
N VAL A 77 -41.73 -13.18 -18.94
CA VAL A 77 -41.07 -12.26 -18.05
C VAL A 77 -42.05 -11.26 -17.43
N ILE A 78 -43.03 -10.80 -18.21
CA ILE A 78 -44.14 -9.96 -17.72
C ILE A 78 -45.01 -10.74 -16.73
N LYS A 79 -45.41 -11.96 -17.07
CA LYS A 79 -46.31 -12.80 -16.23
C LYS A 79 -45.71 -13.14 -14.87
N ILE A 80 -44.37 -13.26 -14.76
CA ILE A 80 -43.68 -13.44 -13.47
C ILE A 80 -43.56 -12.15 -12.67
N GLY A 81 -43.99 -11.00 -13.20
CA GLY A 81 -44.02 -9.73 -12.48
C GLY A 81 -42.74 -8.92 -12.54
N ALA A 82 -41.92 -9.07 -13.57
CA ALA A 82 -40.72 -8.27 -13.72
C ALA A 82 -41.03 -6.77 -13.84
N CYS A 83 -40.26 -5.92 -13.17
CA CYS A 83 -40.31 -4.47 -13.33
C CYS A 83 -39.79 -4.03 -14.72
N ASP A 84 -40.01 -2.77 -15.08
CA ASP A 84 -39.64 -2.27 -16.42
C ASP A 84 -38.12 -2.26 -16.64
N HIS A 85 -37.29 -2.00 -15.62
CA HIS A 85 -35.85 -2.16 -15.72
C HIS A 85 -35.45 -3.60 -16.06
N CYS A 86 -36.01 -4.59 -15.38
CA CYS A 86 -35.75 -5.99 -15.65
C CYS A 86 -36.31 -6.43 -17.02
N LEU A 87 -37.47 -5.91 -17.42
CA LEU A 87 -38.04 -6.19 -18.73
C LEU A 87 -37.11 -5.66 -19.85
N HIS A 88 -36.57 -4.45 -19.70
CA HIS A 88 -35.61 -3.90 -20.64
C HIS A 88 -34.32 -4.76 -20.75
N ARG A 89 -33.65 -5.03 -19.63
CA ARG A 89 -32.38 -5.77 -19.67
C ARG A 89 -32.52 -7.20 -20.16
N ILE A 90 -33.62 -7.87 -19.90
CA ILE A 90 -33.92 -9.22 -20.41
C ILE A 90 -34.42 -9.15 -21.84
N GLY A 91 -35.14 -8.11 -22.21
CA GLY A 91 -35.61 -7.83 -23.57
C GLY A 91 -34.46 -7.59 -24.57
N GLY A 92 -33.27 -7.30 -24.06
CA GLY A 92 -32.06 -7.16 -24.87
C GLY A 92 -32.16 -6.05 -25.91
N ARG A 93 -31.83 -6.36 -27.17
CA ARG A 93 -31.75 -5.38 -28.25
C ARG A 93 -33.12 -4.99 -28.85
N ARG A 94 -34.22 -5.34 -28.23
CA ARG A 94 -35.56 -5.04 -28.74
C ARG A 94 -36.04 -3.61 -28.55
N THR A 95 -35.27 -2.78 -27.86
CA THR A 95 -35.62 -1.38 -27.61
C THR A 95 -34.40 -0.47 -27.75
N GLN A 96 -34.64 0.73 -28.32
CA GLN A 96 -33.63 1.80 -28.39
C GLN A 96 -33.59 2.64 -27.13
N SER A 97 -34.67 2.71 -26.37
CA SER A 97 -34.75 3.43 -25.11
C SER A 97 -34.07 2.63 -24.02
N SER A 98 -33.40 3.27 -23.09
CA SER A 98 -32.66 2.63 -22.00
C SER A 98 -33.49 2.52 -20.71
N GLY A 99 -33.13 1.58 -19.88
CA GLY A 99 -33.66 1.44 -18.51
C GLY A 99 -35.18 1.32 -18.42
N PHE A 100 -35.79 2.09 -17.53
CA PHE A 100 -37.22 2.06 -17.24
C PHE A 100 -38.09 2.35 -18.48
N GLU A 101 -37.74 3.39 -19.24
CA GLU A 101 -38.51 3.78 -20.44
C GLU A 101 -38.55 2.67 -21.49
N GLY A 102 -37.41 2.00 -21.72
CA GLY A 102 -37.35 0.88 -22.66
C GLY A 102 -38.20 -0.30 -22.22
N GLY A 103 -38.23 -0.60 -20.93
CA GLY A 103 -39.09 -1.64 -20.36
C GLY A 103 -40.55 -1.32 -20.45
N ALA A 104 -40.94 -0.07 -20.14
CA ALA A 104 -42.33 0.39 -20.24
C ALA A 104 -42.85 0.31 -21.68
N LEU A 105 -42.03 0.66 -22.67
CA LEU A 105 -42.40 0.49 -24.10
C LEU A 105 -42.60 -0.98 -24.46
N LEU A 106 -41.70 -1.87 -24.03
CA LEU A 106 -41.84 -3.31 -24.23
C LEU A 106 -43.09 -3.86 -23.58
N ARG A 107 -43.43 -3.44 -22.37
CA ARG A 107 -44.67 -3.84 -21.67
C ARG A 107 -45.91 -3.39 -22.42
N LYS A 108 -45.97 -2.13 -22.82
CA LYS A 108 -47.08 -1.56 -23.58
C LYS A 108 -47.32 -2.31 -24.89
N GLU A 109 -46.25 -2.63 -25.61
CA GLU A 109 -46.37 -3.37 -26.87
C GLU A 109 -46.78 -4.82 -26.65
N ALA A 110 -46.26 -5.48 -25.59
CA ALA A 110 -46.67 -6.83 -25.23
C ALA A 110 -48.17 -6.91 -24.91
N PHE A 111 -48.70 -5.95 -24.16
CA PHE A 111 -50.14 -5.89 -23.85
C PHE A 111 -51.01 -5.67 -25.11
N SER A 112 -50.51 -4.89 -26.08
CA SER A 112 -51.24 -4.71 -27.33
C SER A 112 -51.29 -5.97 -28.19
N ARG A 113 -50.27 -6.83 -28.09
CA ARG A 113 -50.13 -8.08 -28.86
C ARG A 113 -50.78 -9.30 -28.19
N ASP A 114 -50.76 -9.34 -26.87
CA ASP A 114 -51.34 -10.45 -26.08
C ASP A 114 -52.35 -9.94 -25.04
N PRO A 115 -53.66 -9.97 -25.37
CA PRO A 115 -54.70 -9.53 -24.45
C PRO A 115 -54.82 -10.38 -23.17
N SER A 116 -54.14 -11.51 -23.09
CA SER A 116 -54.12 -12.34 -21.87
C SER A 116 -53.19 -11.80 -20.76
N LEU A 117 -52.38 -10.80 -21.08
CA LEU A 117 -51.54 -10.12 -20.11
C LEU A 117 -52.32 -9.06 -19.36
N SER A 118 -52.16 -8.95 -18.06
CA SER A 118 -52.86 -8.01 -17.19
C SER A 118 -51.91 -7.26 -16.29
N GLU A 119 -52.11 -5.95 -16.13
CA GLU A 119 -51.36 -5.11 -15.18
C GLU A 119 -51.64 -5.47 -13.72
N SER A 120 -52.82 -6.04 -13.43
CA SER A 120 -53.24 -6.41 -12.08
C SER A 120 -52.41 -7.57 -11.48
N ASP A 121 -51.68 -8.30 -12.32
CA ASP A 121 -50.88 -9.46 -11.88
C ASP A 121 -49.40 -9.08 -11.56
N ILE A 122 -49.03 -7.79 -11.66
CA ILE A 122 -47.67 -7.33 -11.38
C ILE A 122 -47.48 -7.23 -9.86
N PRO A 123 -46.57 -8.00 -9.26
CA PRO A 123 -46.30 -7.91 -7.83
C PRO A 123 -45.65 -6.57 -7.47
N GLU A 124 -45.87 -6.14 -6.23
CA GLU A 124 -45.25 -4.92 -5.67
C GLU A 124 -43.71 -5.01 -5.67
N LEU A 125 -43.18 -6.22 -5.47
CA LEU A 125 -41.72 -6.50 -5.48
C LEU A 125 -41.35 -7.30 -6.74
N CYS A 126 -40.42 -6.77 -7.54
CA CYS A 126 -39.91 -7.47 -8.71
C CYS A 126 -39.13 -8.73 -8.31
N PRO A 127 -39.53 -9.95 -8.78
CA PRO A 127 -38.84 -11.19 -8.38
C PRO A 127 -37.46 -11.37 -8.99
N LEU A 128 -37.00 -10.47 -9.90
CA LEU A 128 -35.74 -10.54 -10.60
C LEU A 128 -34.69 -9.54 -10.08
N CYS A 129 -35.09 -8.53 -9.34
CA CYS A 129 -34.16 -7.52 -8.82
C CYS A 129 -34.58 -6.96 -7.46
N GLU A 130 -35.69 -7.40 -6.88
CA GLU A 130 -36.21 -6.88 -5.60
C GLU A 130 -36.26 -5.34 -5.57
N ASN A 131 -36.62 -4.73 -6.70
CA ASN A 131 -36.74 -3.28 -6.93
C ASN A 131 -35.39 -2.49 -6.73
N LEU A 132 -34.25 -3.14 -6.80
CA LEU A 132 -32.92 -2.49 -6.62
C LEU A 132 -32.71 -1.25 -7.50
N PHE A 133 -33.34 -1.21 -8.68
CA PHE A 133 -33.18 -0.06 -9.58
C PHE A 133 -33.84 1.21 -9.06
N ASP A 134 -34.79 1.12 -8.14
CA ASP A 134 -35.43 2.28 -7.51
C ASP A 134 -34.49 2.99 -6.55
N ASP A 135 -33.47 2.27 -6.03
CA ASP A 135 -32.48 2.78 -5.10
C ASP A 135 -31.22 3.40 -5.77
N VAL A 136 -31.11 3.33 -7.09
CA VAL A 136 -29.96 3.83 -7.83
C VAL A 136 -29.63 5.28 -7.49
N GLY A 137 -30.62 6.15 -7.40
CA GLY A 137 -30.46 7.56 -7.04
C GLY A 137 -29.90 7.73 -5.63
N ASN A 138 -30.50 7.01 -4.67
CA ASN A 138 -30.08 7.04 -3.25
C ASN A 138 -28.65 6.50 -3.07
N ILE A 139 -28.30 5.44 -3.80
CA ILE A 139 -26.94 4.87 -3.77
C ILE A 139 -25.93 5.88 -4.32
N ALA A 140 -26.22 6.51 -5.46
CA ALA A 140 -25.34 7.51 -6.05
C ALA A 140 -25.13 8.71 -5.09
N GLU A 141 -26.16 9.17 -4.39
CA GLU A 141 -26.06 10.21 -3.37
C GLU A 141 -25.18 9.78 -2.21
N ARG A 142 -25.37 8.60 -1.67
CA ARG A 142 -24.50 8.05 -0.60
C ARG A 142 -23.03 7.93 -1.01
N ILE A 143 -22.77 7.52 -2.26
CA ILE A 143 -21.39 7.48 -2.79
C ILE A 143 -20.81 8.88 -2.78
N ILE A 144 -21.53 9.89 -3.27
CA ILE A 144 -21.09 11.28 -3.32
C ILE A 144 -20.83 11.83 -1.92
N GLU A 145 -21.76 11.60 -0.98
CA GLU A 145 -21.62 12.02 0.42
C GLU A 145 -20.40 11.40 1.10
N THR A 146 -20.17 10.09 0.88
CA THR A 146 -19.02 9.37 1.48
C THR A 146 -17.69 9.90 0.95
N LEU A 147 -17.66 10.40 -0.29
CA LEU A 147 -16.47 10.94 -0.95
C LEU A 147 -16.38 12.47 -0.87
N GLU A 148 -17.23 13.10 -0.06
CA GLU A 148 -17.24 14.56 0.08
C GLU A 148 -15.85 15.09 0.48
N GLY A 149 -15.42 16.13 -0.21
CA GLY A 149 -14.09 16.74 -0.03
C GLY A 149 -12.94 15.96 -0.64
N THR A 150 -13.15 14.75 -1.18
CA THR A 150 -12.12 13.97 -1.86
C THR A 150 -12.07 14.33 -3.35
N LYS A 151 -10.90 14.77 -3.83
CA LYS A 151 -10.64 15.00 -5.25
C LYS A 151 -10.18 13.70 -5.91
N PHE A 152 -10.92 13.23 -6.89
CA PHE A 152 -10.57 12.06 -7.69
C PHE A 152 -11.05 12.24 -9.13
N ARG A 153 -10.42 11.54 -10.07
CA ARG A 153 -10.77 11.55 -11.49
C ARG A 153 -11.20 10.19 -11.99
N SER A 154 -10.85 9.14 -11.27
CA SER A 154 -11.16 7.77 -11.64
C SER A 154 -11.73 6.97 -10.49
N MET A 155 -12.72 6.12 -10.82
CA MET A 155 -13.44 5.29 -9.86
C MET A 155 -13.58 3.87 -10.41
N GLN A 156 -13.50 2.90 -9.50
CA GLN A 156 -13.91 1.52 -9.76
C GLN A 156 -15.15 1.23 -8.90
N LEU A 157 -16.21 0.71 -9.53
CA LEU A 157 -17.44 0.34 -8.85
C LEU A 157 -17.54 -1.19 -8.77
N GLY A 158 -17.53 -1.72 -7.55
CA GLY A 158 -17.87 -3.10 -7.22
C GLY A 158 -19.30 -3.19 -6.68
N ILE A 159 -20.00 -4.29 -7.00
CA ILE A 159 -21.35 -4.53 -6.47
C ILE A 159 -21.40 -5.94 -5.91
N HIS A 160 -21.87 -6.06 -4.69
CA HIS A 160 -22.19 -7.32 -4.03
C HIS A 160 -23.71 -7.54 -4.10
N ILE A 161 -24.16 -8.59 -4.77
CA ILE A 161 -25.55 -9.04 -4.84
C ILE A 161 -25.62 -10.44 -4.25
N PRO A 162 -26.67 -10.79 -3.45
CA PRO A 162 -26.87 -12.12 -2.91
C PRO A 162 -26.85 -13.20 -4.01
N LYS A 163 -26.15 -14.31 -3.75
CA LYS A 163 -25.97 -15.38 -4.75
C LYS A 163 -27.26 -16.04 -5.19
N ASP A 164 -28.21 -16.20 -4.29
CA ASP A 164 -29.54 -16.75 -4.55
C ASP A 164 -30.35 -15.88 -5.53
N LEU A 165 -30.29 -14.55 -5.37
CA LEU A 165 -30.92 -13.63 -6.30
C LEU A 165 -30.28 -13.69 -7.68
N LEU A 166 -28.92 -13.73 -7.74
CA LEU A 166 -28.21 -13.86 -9.00
C LEU A 166 -28.53 -15.18 -9.72
N GLN A 167 -28.59 -16.31 -9.00
CA GLN A 167 -28.88 -17.62 -9.57
C GLN A 167 -30.33 -17.69 -10.11
N SER A 168 -31.28 -17.15 -9.37
CA SER A 168 -32.68 -17.11 -9.79
C SER A 168 -32.86 -16.23 -11.04
N GLU A 169 -32.22 -15.07 -11.06
CA GLU A 169 -32.23 -14.16 -12.20
C GLU A 169 -31.56 -14.80 -13.42
N ASP A 170 -30.38 -15.38 -13.25
CA ASP A 170 -29.64 -15.99 -14.35
C ASP A 170 -30.41 -17.17 -14.97
N ALA A 171 -31.09 -17.98 -14.19
CA ALA A 171 -31.96 -19.06 -14.67
C ALA A 171 -33.08 -18.52 -15.55
N ILE A 172 -33.74 -17.43 -15.13
CA ILE A 172 -34.83 -16.80 -15.91
C ILE A 172 -34.25 -16.14 -17.17
N ARG A 173 -33.15 -15.38 -17.03
CA ARG A 173 -32.51 -14.69 -18.16
C ARG A 173 -31.98 -15.67 -19.21
N THR A 174 -31.35 -16.77 -18.82
CA THR A 174 -30.86 -17.78 -19.74
C THR A 174 -32.01 -18.46 -20.50
N LYS A 175 -33.12 -18.71 -19.83
CA LYS A 175 -34.27 -19.42 -20.42
C LYS A 175 -35.17 -18.53 -21.27
N HIS A 176 -35.35 -17.25 -20.89
CA HIS A 176 -36.33 -16.36 -21.46
C HIS A 176 -35.78 -15.06 -22.04
N GLY A 177 -34.47 -14.79 -21.83
CA GLY A 177 -33.82 -13.57 -22.30
C GLY A 177 -33.67 -13.53 -23.83
N ALA A 178 -33.82 -12.34 -24.38
CA ALA A 178 -33.54 -12.09 -25.79
C ALA A 178 -32.03 -11.94 -26.06
N ARG A 179 -31.63 -11.98 -27.33
CA ARG A 179 -30.26 -11.73 -27.71
C ARG A 179 -29.81 -10.35 -27.19
N GLY A 180 -28.67 -10.30 -26.52
CA GLY A 180 -28.16 -9.09 -25.89
C GLY A 180 -28.78 -8.78 -24.50
N SER A 181 -29.47 -9.76 -23.90
CA SER A 181 -29.92 -9.63 -22.49
C SER A 181 -28.71 -9.47 -21.58
N LYS A 182 -28.84 -8.58 -20.56
CA LYS A 182 -27.74 -8.25 -19.63
C LYS A 182 -27.99 -8.85 -18.24
N PRO A 183 -26.99 -9.38 -17.57
CA PRO A 183 -27.08 -9.84 -16.18
C PRO A 183 -27.51 -8.72 -15.22
N LEU A 184 -28.16 -9.09 -14.10
CA LEU A 184 -28.59 -8.13 -13.08
C LEU A 184 -27.43 -7.27 -12.59
N LYS A 185 -26.33 -7.89 -12.18
CA LYS A 185 -25.13 -7.19 -11.64
C LYS A 185 -24.61 -6.13 -12.61
N THR A 186 -24.42 -6.51 -13.88
CA THR A 186 -23.94 -5.60 -14.93
C THR A 186 -24.90 -4.43 -15.18
N SER A 187 -26.20 -4.72 -15.29
CA SER A 187 -27.21 -3.68 -15.55
C SER A 187 -27.35 -2.71 -14.38
N PHE A 188 -27.28 -3.22 -13.15
CA PHE A 188 -27.34 -2.40 -11.94
C PHE A 188 -26.09 -1.52 -11.80
N ALA A 189 -24.89 -2.08 -12.05
CA ALA A 189 -23.66 -1.29 -12.10
C ALA A 189 -23.75 -0.17 -13.14
N THR A 190 -24.24 -0.49 -14.35
CA THR A 190 -24.42 0.51 -15.42
C THR A 190 -25.38 1.63 -15.01
N ALA A 191 -26.47 1.29 -14.33
CA ALA A 191 -27.43 2.29 -13.86
C ALA A 191 -26.83 3.24 -12.82
N ILE A 192 -26.07 2.71 -11.85
CA ILE A 192 -25.36 3.53 -10.86
C ILE A 192 -24.30 4.41 -11.55
N GLN A 193 -23.53 3.85 -12.48
CA GLN A 193 -22.51 4.62 -13.23
C GLN A 193 -23.15 5.76 -14.03
N ALA A 194 -24.28 5.51 -14.70
CA ALA A 194 -25.00 6.53 -15.46
C ALA A 194 -25.50 7.67 -14.54
N GLU A 195 -26.04 7.32 -13.38
CA GLU A 195 -26.50 8.31 -12.40
C GLU A 195 -25.33 9.11 -11.80
N MET A 196 -24.21 8.45 -11.52
CA MET A 196 -22.99 9.11 -11.08
C MET A 196 -22.46 10.09 -12.11
N LEU A 197 -22.37 9.69 -13.40
CA LEU A 197 -21.94 10.58 -14.48
C LEU A 197 -22.87 11.77 -14.70
N ARG A 198 -24.18 11.59 -14.47
CA ARG A 198 -25.14 12.70 -14.51
C ARG A 198 -24.88 13.74 -13.42
N LYS A 199 -24.45 13.30 -12.22
CA LYS A 199 -24.15 14.16 -11.07
C LYS A 199 -22.72 14.68 -11.06
N MET A 200 -21.76 13.91 -11.60
CA MET A 200 -20.32 14.18 -11.61
C MET A 200 -19.73 13.87 -12.99
N SER A 201 -19.77 14.84 -13.91
CA SER A 201 -19.36 14.65 -15.30
C SER A 201 -17.88 14.40 -15.52
N ASP A 202 -17.04 14.75 -14.54
CA ASP A 202 -15.56 14.76 -14.70
C ASP A 202 -14.89 13.50 -14.15
N ILE A 203 -15.66 12.44 -13.86
CA ILE A 203 -15.13 11.16 -13.39
C ILE A 203 -15.11 10.12 -14.51
N ALA A 204 -14.10 9.23 -14.48
CA ALA A 204 -14.00 8.08 -15.35
C ALA A 204 -14.13 6.77 -14.53
N PHE A 205 -14.91 5.82 -15.03
CA PHE A 205 -14.94 4.47 -14.48
C PHE A 205 -13.81 3.64 -15.13
N VAL A 206 -12.94 3.06 -14.30
CA VAL A 206 -11.75 2.32 -14.75
C VAL A 206 -11.65 0.96 -14.05
N LYS A 207 -11.02 -0.01 -14.72
CA LYS A 207 -10.76 -1.34 -14.15
C LYS A 207 -9.47 -1.38 -13.35
N GLU A 208 -8.46 -0.64 -13.79
CA GLU A 208 -7.13 -0.66 -13.22
C GLU A 208 -6.73 0.70 -12.66
N TYR A 209 -6.03 0.69 -11.54
CA TYR A 209 -5.47 1.88 -10.90
C TYR A 209 -6.47 3.03 -10.65
N PRO A 210 -7.68 2.76 -10.12
CA PRO A 210 -8.62 3.83 -9.78
C PRO A 210 -8.06 4.70 -8.66
N ASP A 211 -8.50 5.96 -8.60
CA ASP A 211 -8.26 6.83 -7.44
C ASP A 211 -9.07 6.37 -6.23
N VAL A 212 -10.29 5.91 -6.49
CA VAL A 212 -11.25 5.46 -5.47
C VAL A 212 -11.89 4.15 -5.89
N MET A 213 -11.96 3.20 -4.97
CA MET A 213 -12.80 2.01 -5.09
C MET A 213 -14.06 2.20 -4.27
N VAL A 214 -15.20 1.91 -4.88
CA VAL A 214 -16.50 1.92 -4.22
C VAL A 214 -17.08 0.53 -4.29
N THR A 215 -17.57 0.00 -3.16
CA THR A 215 -18.30 -1.26 -3.11
C THR A 215 -19.68 -1.00 -2.56
N VAL A 216 -20.69 -1.41 -3.31
CA VAL A 216 -22.11 -1.34 -2.94
C VAL A 216 -22.59 -2.72 -2.58
N ASP A 217 -23.13 -2.88 -1.38
CA ASP A 217 -23.87 -4.07 -0.97
C ASP A 217 -25.34 -3.89 -1.29
N ALA A 218 -25.87 -4.65 -2.25
CA ALA A 218 -27.23 -4.50 -2.74
C ALA A 218 -28.31 -4.97 -1.74
N LEU A 219 -27.93 -5.81 -0.75
CA LEU A 219 -28.89 -6.27 0.27
C LEU A 219 -29.15 -5.20 1.33
N THR A 220 -28.09 -4.52 1.75
CA THR A 220 -28.15 -3.53 2.84
C THR A 220 -28.12 -2.09 2.33
N LEU A 221 -27.89 -1.88 1.04
CA LEU A 221 -27.64 -0.59 0.39
C LEU A 221 -26.47 0.16 1.03
N ARG A 222 -25.54 -0.57 1.66
CA ARG A 222 -24.33 -0.01 2.24
C ARG A 222 -23.32 0.32 1.14
N VAL A 223 -22.68 1.47 1.31
CA VAL A 223 -21.60 1.93 0.44
C VAL A 223 -20.32 1.95 1.25
N ASP A 224 -19.31 1.21 0.83
CA ASP A 224 -17.97 1.24 1.35
C ASP A 224 -17.03 1.88 0.32
N THR A 225 -16.15 2.77 0.76
CA THR A 225 -15.20 3.48 -0.11
C THR A 225 -13.78 3.25 0.36
N ASP A 226 -12.87 3.03 -0.57
CA ASP A 226 -11.43 2.94 -0.34
C ASP A 226 -10.70 3.95 -1.23
N VAL A 227 -10.15 4.99 -0.62
CA VAL A 227 -9.35 6.00 -1.31
C VAL A 227 -7.92 5.48 -1.45
N ARG A 228 -7.52 5.18 -2.66
CA ARG A 228 -6.22 4.59 -2.94
C ARG A 228 -5.07 5.50 -2.53
N PRO A 229 -4.03 4.96 -1.91
CA PRO A 229 -2.85 5.74 -1.56
C PRO A 229 -2.14 6.30 -2.79
N VAL A 230 -1.48 7.44 -2.62
CA VAL A 230 -0.54 7.97 -3.59
C VAL A 230 0.88 7.83 -3.07
N PHE A 231 1.84 7.81 -3.99
CA PHE A 231 3.23 7.55 -3.66
C PHE A 231 4.11 8.67 -4.22
N ILE A 232 5.04 9.16 -3.40
CA ILE A 232 6.03 10.13 -3.80
C ILE A 232 7.43 9.57 -3.54
N TYR A 233 8.27 9.57 -4.58
CA TYR A 233 9.68 9.22 -4.48
C TYR A 233 10.48 10.48 -4.21
N GLY A 234 11.57 10.33 -3.46
CA GLY A 234 12.56 11.38 -3.24
C GLY A 234 13.85 10.84 -2.66
N ARG A 235 14.76 11.74 -2.34
CA ARG A 235 15.98 11.46 -1.57
C ARG A 235 16.01 12.37 -0.34
N TYR A 236 16.47 11.84 0.81
CA TYR A 236 16.59 12.64 2.02
C TYR A 236 18.01 12.61 2.57
N GLU A 237 18.47 13.74 3.05
CA GLU A 237 19.62 13.88 3.92
C GLU A 237 19.15 13.97 5.37
N LYS A 238 19.77 13.16 6.27
CA LYS A 238 19.59 13.26 7.71
C LYS A 238 20.79 13.99 8.28
N LEU A 239 20.63 15.24 8.65
CA LEU A 239 21.69 16.14 9.10
C LEU A 239 21.94 16.01 10.60
N ALA A 240 20.91 15.69 11.37
CA ALA A 240 20.98 15.53 12.83
C ALA A 240 21.14 14.06 13.25
N ARG A 241 21.84 13.85 14.37
CA ARG A 241 21.91 12.57 15.08
C ARG A 241 20.78 12.49 16.12
N GLY A 242 20.49 11.32 16.63
CA GLY A 242 19.45 11.10 17.65
C GLY A 242 18.02 10.99 17.12
N ILE A 243 17.85 11.00 15.79
CA ILE A 243 16.54 10.89 15.13
C ILE A 243 16.42 9.53 14.43
N PRO A 244 15.41 8.69 14.74
CA PRO A 244 15.18 7.45 14.03
C PRO A 244 14.63 7.72 12.62
N GLN A 245 14.83 6.78 11.70
CA GLN A 245 14.29 6.88 10.34
C GLN A 245 12.77 6.83 10.32
N THR A 246 12.19 5.91 11.11
CA THR A 246 10.74 5.68 11.20
C THR A 246 10.26 5.81 12.63
N ARG A 247 8.96 5.93 12.85
CA ARG A 247 8.33 5.94 14.17
C ARG A 247 8.66 4.66 14.93
N TRP A 248 9.05 4.78 16.20
CA TRP A 248 9.25 3.64 17.09
C TRP A 248 8.19 3.68 18.18
N PRO A 249 7.37 2.62 18.31
CA PRO A 249 6.39 2.52 19.40
C PRO A 249 7.08 2.57 20.76
N CYS A 250 6.45 3.21 21.71
CA CYS A 250 6.89 3.19 23.10
C CYS A 250 6.91 1.74 23.63
N ARG A 251 8.02 1.34 24.23
CA ARG A 251 8.17 -0.03 24.76
C ARG A 251 7.20 -0.34 25.88
N SER A 252 6.95 0.64 26.76
CA SER A 252 6.09 0.45 27.95
C SER A 252 4.61 0.26 27.58
N CYS A 253 4.05 1.09 26.67
CA CYS A 253 2.65 1.02 26.28
C CYS A 253 2.40 0.35 24.93
N ARG A 254 3.45 -0.10 24.23
CA ARG A 254 3.37 -0.73 22.90
C ARG A 254 2.62 0.14 21.87
N GLY A 255 2.85 1.45 21.93
CA GLY A 255 2.26 2.42 21.01
C GLY A 255 0.87 2.92 21.38
N ARG A 256 0.24 2.45 22.47
CA ARG A 256 -1.11 2.87 22.88
C ARG A 256 -1.19 4.34 23.31
N GLY A 257 -0.15 4.87 23.92
CA GLY A 257 -0.09 6.27 24.36
C GLY A 257 -0.85 6.56 25.65
N ASP A 258 -2.13 6.29 25.70
CA ASP A 258 -3.05 6.69 26.74
C ASP A 258 -2.58 6.32 28.16
N GLY A 259 -2.37 7.37 28.99
CA GLY A 259 -1.96 7.22 30.39
C GLY A 259 -0.53 6.71 30.60
N CYS A 260 0.29 6.60 29.56
CA CYS A 260 1.66 6.14 29.66
C CYS A 260 2.61 7.26 30.07
N GLU A 261 3.13 7.23 31.29
CA GLU A 261 4.10 8.19 31.80
C GLU A 261 5.44 8.12 31.03
N SER A 262 5.86 6.92 30.60
CA SER A 262 7.14 6.70 29.91
C SER A 262 7.26 7.42 28.56
N CYS A 263 6.16 7.67 27.87
CA CYS A 263 6.11 8.39 26.60
C CYS A 263 5.24 9.65 26.65
N GLU A 264 4.84 10.09 27.85
CA GLU A 264 3.99 11.27 28.06
C GLU A 264 2.71 11.23 27.18
N GLY A 265 2.13 10.06 27.01
CA GLY A 265 0.91 9.88 26.22
C GLY A 265 1.09 9.82 24.71
N THR A 266 2.31 9.97 24.18
CA THR A 266 2.56 10.00 22.72
C THR A 266 2.48 8.62 22.05
N GLY A 267 2.65 7.55 22.80
CA GLY A 267 2.78 6.21 22.24
C GLY A 267 4.12 5.94 21.53
N LEU A 268 5.03 6.91 21.49
CA LEU A 268 6.30 6.84 20.75
C LEU A 268 7.50 6.82 21.70
N GLN A 269 8.56 6.11 21.30
CA GLN A 269 9.84 6.10 22.01
C GLN A 269 10.65 7.38 21.77
N TYR A 270 10.54 7.94 20.59
CA TYR A 270 11.14 9.21 20.17
C TYR A 270 10.04 10.14 19.68
N ARG A 271 10.12 11.41 20.03
CA ARG A 271 9.08 12.41 19.72
C ARG A 271 8.96 12.69 18.23
N GLU A 272 10.02 12.48 17.47
CA GLU A 272 10.08 12.74 16.02
C GLU A 272 10.95 11.70 15.30
N SER A 273 10.69 11.50 14.03
CA SER A 273 11.45 10.65 13.13
C SER A 273 11.63 11.34 11.77
N VAL A 274 12.52 10.84 10.92
CA VAL A 274 12.64 11.30 9.53
C VAL A 274 11.29 11.16 8.82
N GLN A 275 10.56 10.07 9.10
CA GLN A 275 9.19 9.86 8.59
C GLN A 275 8.24 10.99 8.98
N ASP A 276 8.28 11.47 10.24
CA ASP A 276 7.39 12.55 10.70
C ASP A 276 7.76 13.87 10.06
N ILE A 277 9.06 14.20 10.03
CA ILE A 277 9.55 15.46 9.47
C ILE A 277 9.18 15.59 7.99
N ILE A 278 9.28 14.50 7.23
CA ILE A 278 8.91 14.46 5.80
C ILE A 278 7.39 14.30 5.64
N GLY A 279 6.79 13.41 6.42
CA GLY A 279 5.41 12.97 6.23
C GLY A 279 4.35 13.98 6.65
N GLU A 280 4.55 14.70 7.77
CA GLU A 280 3.53 15.64 8.28
C GLU A 280 3.24 16.81 7.33
N PRO A 281 4.22 17.51 6.74
CA PRO A 281 3.94 18.53 5.73
C PRO A 281 3.17 18.00 4.52
N VAL A 282 3.52 16.79 4.05
CA VAL A 282 2.85 16.14 2.91
C VAL A 282 1.43 15.73 3.29
N LYS A 283 1.25 15.07 4.44
CA LYS A 283 -0.05 14.67 4.98
C LYS A 283 -1.01 15.85 5.08
N ASN A 284 -0.53 16.97 5.65
CA ASN A 284 -1.33 18.19 5.80
C ASN A 284 -1.67 18.83 4.45
N SER A 285 -0.73 18.85 3.49
CA SER A 285 -0.97 19.42 2.16
C SER A 285 -1.96 18.63 1.34
N LEU A 286 -2.02 17.31 1.54
CA LEU A 286 -2.90 16.41 0.81
C LEU A 286 -4.18 16.05 1.59
N ASP A 287 -4.38 16.62 2.78
CA ASP A 287 -5.48 16.27 3.71
C ASP A 287 -5.62 14.75 3.84
N ALA A 288 -4.50 14.08 4.13
CA ALA A 288 -4.39 12.63 4.20
C ALA A 288 -4.52 12.12 5.65
N SER A 289 -4.89 10.86 5.82
CA SER A 289 -5.06 10.25 7.15
C SER A 289 -3.72 9.91 7.81
N ASP A 290 -2.76 9.37 7.07
CA ASP A 290 -1.45 8.94 7.57
C ASP A 290 -0.44 8.77 6.44
N THR A 291 0.83 8.52 6.80
CA THR A 291 1.91 8.23 5.87
C THR A 291 2.70 6.99 6.29
N SER A 292 3.22 6.24 5.32
CA SER A 292 4.18 5.17 5.55
C SER A 292 5.48 5.45 4.79
N PHE A 293 6.61 5.22 5.46
CA PHE A 293 7.93 5.55 4.93
C PHE A 293 8.70 4.29 4.50
N HIS A 294 9.18 4.26 3.27
CA HIS A 294 9.93 3.16 2.68
C HIS A 294 11.30 3.64 2.20
N GLY A 295 12.35 3.37 2.97
CA GLY A 295 13.72 3.80 2.65
C GLY A 295 14.53 2.71 1.94
N MET A 296 15.49 3.12 1.09
CA MET A 296 16.53 2.25 0.54
C MET A 296 17.57 1.90 1.63
N GLY A 297 17.24 0.91 2.45
CA GLY A 297 17.96 0.58 3.66
C GLY A 297 17.70 1.56 4.79
N ARG A 298 18.43 1.40 5.89
CA ARG A 298 18.23 2.14 7.13
C ARG A 298 19.56 2.47 7.76
N GLU A 299 19.71 3.68 8.30
CA GLU A 299 20.79 4.08 9.19
C GLU A 299 20.38 3.93 10.66
N ASP A 300 21.38 3.83 11.53
CA ASP A 300 21.16 3.89 12.98
C ASP A 300 20.79 5.32 13.41
N ILE A 301 20.20 5.43 14.60
CA ILE A 301 19.70 6.70 15.12
C ILE A 301 20.81 7.76 15.26
N ASP A 302 22.01 7.34 15.61
CA ASP A 302 23.20 8.17 15.81
C ASP A 302 24.02 8.41 14.52
N VAL A 303 23.55 7.93 13.37
CA VAL A 303 24.23 8.05 12.08
C VAL A 303 23.55 9.14 11.24
N ARG A 304 24.35 10.05 10.66
CA ARG A 304 23.88 10.99 9.64
C ARG A 304 23.86 10.34 8.26
N CYS A 305 23.00 10.84 7.39
CA CYS A 305 22.96 10.46 5.99
C CYS A 305 23.05 11.71 5.13
N LEU A 306 24.14 11.85 4.41
CA LEU A 306 24.54 13.06 3.70
C LEU A 306 24.62 12.81 2.17
N GLY A 307 25.33 13.69 1.45
CA GLY A 307 25.61 13.56 0.02
C GLY A 307 24.38 13.77 -0.84
N SER A 308 24.12 12.91 -1.78
CA SER A 308 22.92 12.97 -2.62
C SER A 308 21.63 12.55 -1.87
N GLY A 309 21.78 12.15 -0.61
CA GLY A 309 20.68 11.67 0.23
C GLY A 309 20.30 10.21 -0.02
N ARG A 310 19.47 9.66 0.84
CA ARG A 310 18.96 8.29 0.74
C ARG A 310 17.65 8.26 -0.04
N PRO A 311 17.54 7.41 -1.07
CA PRO A 311 16.28 7.19 -1.77
C PRO A 311 15.18 6.69 -0.82
N PHE A 312 13.97 7.21 -0.99
CA PHE A 312 12.78 6.78 -0.27
C PHE A 312 11.54 6.86 -1.14
N VAL A 313 10.50 6.15 -0.73
CA VAL A 313 9.13 6.35 -1.19
C VAL A 313 8.27 6.63 0.04
N LEU A 314 7.50 7.70 0.01
CA LEU A 314 6.46 7.98 0.99
C LEU A 314 5.13 7.55 0.40
N GLU A 315 4.44 6.67 1.08
CA GLU A 315 3.07 6.27 0.82
C GLU A 315 2.14 7.17 1.62
N ILE A 316 1.20 7.82 0.97
CA ILE A 316 0.24 8.75 1.56
C ILE A 316 -1.13 8.08 1.53
N LYS A 317 -1.71 7.82 2.70
CA LYS A 317 -2.94 7.04 2.87
C LYS A 317 -4.17 7.94 2.89
N ASN A 318 -5.20 7.52 2.16
CA ASN A 318 -6.49 8.21 2.08
C ASN A 318 -6.35 9.72 1.80
N PRO A 319 -5.59 10.16 0.77
CA PRO A 319 -5.43 11.57 0.47
C PRO A 319 -6.74 12.13 -0.11
N LYS A 320 -7.19 13.29 0.41
CA LYS A 320 -8.31 14.02 -0.19
C LYS A 320 -7.88 14.87 -1.38
N ILE A 321 -6.64 15.36 -1.37
CA ILE A 321 -6.02 16.13 -2.45
C ILE A 321 -4.95 15.27 -3.10
N ARG A 322 -4.89 15.20 -4.44
CA ARG A 322 -3.99 14.29 -5.18
C ARG A 322 -3.11 15.01 -6.22
N ASP A 323 -3.34 16.28 -6.46
CA ASP A 323 -2.78 17.08 -7.55
C ASP A 323 -1.80 18.18 -7.10
N GLU A 324 -1.21 18.03 -5.89
CA GLU A 324 -0.20 18.97 -5.39
C GLU A 324 1.11 18.84 -6.18
N ASP A 325 1.78 19.97 -6.42
CA ASP A 325 3.08 20.00 -7.11
C ASP A 325 4.19 19.44 -6.20
N PRO A 326 4.97 18.42 -6.64
CA PRO A 326 6.09 17.90 -5.88
C PRO A 326 7.14 18.93 -5.46
N ILE A 327 7.37 19.98 -6.28
CA ILE A 327 8.31 21.06 -5.96
C ILE A 327 7.79 21.89 -4.77
N SER A 328 6.49 22.16 -4.75
CA SER A 328 5.84 22.83 -3.61
C SER A 328 5.96 22.00 -2.33
N LEU A 329 5.72 20.67 -2.42
CA LEU A 329 5.88 19.76 -1.29
C LEU A 329 7.34 19.70 -0.79
N GLU A 330 8.32 19.65 -1.70
CA GLU A 330 9.75 19.68 -1.37
C GLU A 330 10.09 20.95 -0.57
N SER A 331 9.62 22.10 -1.01
CA SER A 331 9.83 23.36 -0.34
C SER A 331 9.20 23.39 1.06
N LYS A 332 7.98 22.87 1.22
CA LYS A 332 7.28 22.76 2.51
C LYS A 332 8.04 21.87 3.50
N ILE A 333 8.52 20.70 3.04
CA ILE A 333 9.29 19.77 3.86
C ILE A 333 10.60 20.43 4.30
N ASN A 334 11.35 21.03 3.37
CA ASN A 334 12.64 21.64 3.65
C ASN A 334 12.54 22.89 4.56
N SER A 335 11.38 23.51 4.62
CA SER A 335 11.11 24.64 5.54
C SER A 335 10.70 24.19 6.94
N ASN A 336 10.25 22.94 7.10
CA ASN A 336 9.72 22.43 8.37
C ASN A 336 10.80 22.27 9.44
N CYS A 337 11.90 21.56 9.12
CA CYS A 337 13.02 21.30 10.03
C CYS A 337 14.36 21.27 9.27
N PRO A 338 14.80 22.43 8.72
CA PRO A 338 15.93 22.49 7.77
C PRO A 338 17.27 22.01 8.36
N GLU A 339 17.43 22.09 9.69
CA GLU A 339 18.63 21.66 10.41
C GLU A 339 18.66 20.14 10.69
N LYS A 340 17.55 19.43 10.50
CA LYS A 340 17.42 17.99 10.81
C LYS A 340 17.37 17.12 9.58
N VAL A 341 16.49 17.48 8.63
CA VAL A 341 16.26 16.71 7.41
C VAL A 341 16.11 17.64 6.23
N LYS A 342 16.71 17.27 5.12
CA LYS A 342 16.51 17.93 3.83
C LYS A 342 16.12 16.90 2.79
N VAL A 343 15.19 17.24 1.91
CA VAL A 343 14.77 16.39 0.79
C VAL A 343 15.07 17.03 -0.55
N ASN A 344 15.23 16.19 -1.57
CA ASN A 344 15.41 16.62 -2.95
C ASN A 344 14.83 15.59 -3.91
N SER A 345 14.69 15.98 -5.18
CA SER A 345 14.26 15.09 -6.28
C SER A 345 12.88 14.47 -6.06
N LEU A 346 11.97 15.20 -5.39
CA LEU A 346 10.61 14.72 -5.18
C LEU A 346 9.86 14.59 -6.51
N ARG A 347 9.19 13.46 -6.68
CA ARG A 347 8.31 13.20 -7.83
C ARG A 347 7.26 12.16 -7.52
N TRP A 348 6.08 12.27 -8.12
CA TRP A 348 5.07 11.23 -8.04
C TRP A 348 5.60 9.92 -8.62
N CYS A 349 5.20 8.80 -8.01
CA CYS A 349 5.62 7.47 -8.42
C CYS A 349 4.50 6.45 -8.16
N HIS A 350 4.76 5.17 -8.40
CA HIS A 350 3.79 4.10 -8.25
C HIS A 350 4.15 3.14 -7.11
N LYS A 351 3.18 2.35 -6.64
CA LYS A 351 3.38 1.31 -5.61
C LYS A 351 4.57 0.39 -5.93
N LYS A 352 4.82 0.06 -7.19
CA LYS A 352 5.98 -0.76 -7.62
C LYS A 352 7.34 -0.15 -7.24
N ASP A 353 7.42 1.17 -7.10
CA ASP A 353 8.65 1.84 -6.70
C ASP A 353 9.01 1.56 -5.23
N VAL A 354 8.03 1.19 -4.40
CA VAL A 354 8.26 0.73 -3.02
C VAL A 354 9.10 -0.55 -3.02
N SER A 355 8.74 -1.54 -3.82
CA SER A 355 9.52 -2.78 -3.95
C SER A 355 10.91 -2.48 -4.50
N ARG A 356 11.00 -1.64 -5.54
CA ARG A 356 12.29 -1.23 -6.10
C ARG A 356 13.22 -0.63 -5.06
N VAL A 357 12.74 0.31 -4.25
CA VAL A 357 13.54 0.97 -3.19
C VAL A 357 13.96 -0.04 -2.11
N LYS A 358 13.10 -0.99 -1.73
CA LYS A 358 13.41 -2.00 -0.71
C LYS A 358 14.40 -3.07 -1.21
N GLU A 359 14.33 -3.46 -2.46
CA GLU A 359 15.10 -4.58 -3.05
C GLU A 359 16.45 -4.15 -3.61
N THR A 360 16.58 -2.87 -4.01
CA THR A 360 17.82 -2.37 -4.61
C THR A 360 18.97 -2.42 -3.60
N ARG A 361 20.04 -3.10 -4.00
CA ARG A 361 21.27 -3.24 -3.24
C ARG A 361 22.34 -2.33 -3.85
N SER A 362 22.55 -1.17 -3.24
CA SER A 362 23.51 -0.19 -3.69
C SER A 362 24.71 -0.14 -2.77
N GLU A 363 25.91 0.01 -3.34
CA GLU A 363 27.11 0.34 -2.59
C GLU A 363 26.93 1.66 -1.85
N LYS A 364 27.63 1.81 -0.75
CA LYS A 364 27.58 3.02 0.08
C LYS A 364 28.96 3.48 0.46
N SER A 365 29.15 4.78 0.45
CA SER A 365 30.33 5.44 1.00
C SER A 365 30.04 5.98 2.37
N TYR A 366 31.00 5.81 3.26
CA TYR A 366 30.92 6.22 4.66
C TYR A 366 32.16 7.01 5.05
N THR A 367 32.04 7.85 6.08
CA THR A 367 33.16 8.31 6.88
C THR A 367 32.92 7.86 8.31
N ILE A 368 33.91 7.27 8.92
CA ILE A 368 33.88 6.81 10.30
C ILE A 368 35.06 7.38 11.09
N ARG A 369 34.79 7.75 12.34
CA ARG A 369 35.78 8.19 13.31
C ARG A 369 35.70 7.29 14.54
N PHE A 370 36.87 6.87 15.02
CA PHE A 370 37.00 5.98 16.17
C PHE A 370 38.22 6.33 16.98
N LYS A 371 38.29 5.86 18.20
CA LYS A 371 39.38 6.11 19.15
C LYS A 371 40.13 4.82 19.43
N ILE A 372 41.48 4.96 19.64
CA ILE A 372 42.37 3.93 20.16
C ILE A 372 43.10 4.54 21.38
N GLU A 373 43.10 3.85 22.54
CA GLU A 373 43.71 4.41 23.75
C GLU A 373 45.25 4.46 23.71
N ASP A 374 45.88 3.47 23.10
CA ASP A 374 47.35 3.40 22.95
C ASP A 374 47.67 3.08 21.48
N PRO A 375 47.61 4.09 20.59
CA PRO A 375 47.75 3.87 19.16
C PRO A 375 49.19 3.50 18.79
N PRO A 376 49.37 2.53 17.87
CA PRO A 376 50.69 2.29 17.28
C PRO A 376 51.12 3.48 16.41
N PRO A 377 52.38 3.50 15.90
CA PRO A 377 52.85 4.57 15.03
C PRO A 377 51.89 4.82 13.85
N GLU A 378 51.70 6.10 13.52
CA GLU A 378 50.74 6.56 12.47
C GLU A 378 50.86 5.79 11.16
N GLY A 379 52.10 5.56 10.66
CA GLY A 379 52.29 4.81 9.41
C GLY A 379 51.76 3.38 9.46
N GLN A 380 51.88 2.69 10.62
CA GLN A 380 51.35 1.34 10.79
C GLN A 380 49.82 1.34 10.76
N ILE A 381 49.16 2.35 11.35
CA ILE A 381 47.71 2.51 11.33
C ILE A 381 47.23 2.72 9.89
N ILE A 382 47.87 3.64 9.17
CA ILE A 382 47.53 3.97 7.79
C ILE A 382 47.69 2.74 6.89
N ASP A 383 48.80 2.02 7.00
CA ASP A 383 49.06 0.81 6.19
C ASP A 383 48.04 -0.30 6.50
N ALA A 384 47.76 -0.56 7.78
CA ALA A 384 46.82 -1.58 8.22
C ALA A 384 45.38 -1.31 7.71
N ILE A 385 44.91 -0.06 7.83
CA ILE A 385 43.58 0.34 7.37
C ILE A 385 43.48 0.27 5.84
N ASN A 386 44.48 0.82 5.14
CA ASN A 386 44.50 0.78 3.66
C ASN A 386 44.57 -0.66 3.12
N GLY A 387 45.24 -1.57 3.86
CA GLY A 387 45.31 -2.99 3.55
C GLY A 387 43.96 -3.70 3.52
N LEU A 388 42.91 -3.13 4.13
CA LEU A 388 41.54 -3.65 4.06
C LEU A 388 40.83 -3.29 2.75
N SER A 389 41.41 -2.45 1.90
CA SER A 389 40.80 -2.10 0.60
C SER A 389 40.73 -3.32 -0.33
N GLY A 390 39.59 -3.59 -0.91
CA GLY A 390 39.35 -4.74 -1.79
C GLY A 390 39.09 -6.07 -1.06
N VAL A 391 39.20 -6.10 0.27
CA VAL A 391 39.07 -7.31 1.10
C VAL A 391 37.59 -7.73 1.21
N ILE A 392 37.37 -9.03 1.27
CA ILE A 392 36.06 -9.61 1.56
C ILE A 392 35.99 -9.91 3.06
N LEU A 393 35.05 -9.26 3.73
CA LEU A 393 34.74 -9.48 5.15
C LEU A 393 33.80 -10.67 5.32
N GLU A 394 34.01 -11.43 6.38
CA GLU A 394 32.99 -12.35 6.92
C GLU A 394 32.38 -11.71 8.16
N GLN A 395 31.10 -11.39 8.08
CA GLN A 395 30.35 -10.74 9.17
C GLN A 395 29.21 -11.62 9.62
N GLU A 396 29.25 -12.08 10.85
CA GLU A 396 28.10 -12.67 11.51
C GLU A 396 27.06 -11.58 11.84
N THR A 397 25.81 -11.99 12.09
CA THR A 397 24.79 -11.05 12.55
C THR A 397 25.25 -10.39 13.86
N PRO A 398 25.39 -9.04 13.91
CA PRO A 398 25.87 -8.34 15.08
C PRO A 398 25.00 -8.54 16.31
N LYS A 399 25.59 -8.58 17.52
CA LYS A 399 24.86 -8.68 18.78
C LYS A 399 23.76 -7.64 18.92
N ARG A 400 24.04 -6.38 18.58
CA ARG A 400 23.07 -5.26 18.70
C ARG A 400 21.81 -5.40 17.84
N VAL A 401 21.80 -6.26 16.83
CA VAL A 401 20.65 -6.49 15.93
C VAL A 401 20.19 -7.95 15.91
N SER A 402 20.76 -8.81 16.73
CA SER A 402 20.46 -10.25 16.78
C SER A 402 18.98 -10.52 17.11
N HIS A 403 18.37 -9.65 17.95
CA HIS A 403 16.96 -9.73 18.32
C HIS A 403 15.97 -9.53 17.14
N ARG A 404 16.43 -8.95 16.02
CA ARG A 404 15.59 -8.62 14.84
C ARG A 404 16.13 -9.13 13.52
N ARG A 405 17.21 -9.89 13.54
CA ARG A 405 17.85 -10.43 12.32
C ARG A 405 18.22 -11.89 12.54
N ALA A 406 17.96 -12.73 11.54
CA ALA A 406 18.39 -14.11 11.58
C ALA A 406 19.93 -14.23 11.75
N ALA A 407 20.37 -15.13 12.62
CA ALA A 407 21.78 -15.47 12.79
C ALA A 407 22.33 -16.02 11.47
N LYS A 408 23.24 -15.29 10.85
CA LYS A 408 23.77 -15.62 9.53
C LYS A 408 25.12 -14.94 9.31
N THR A 409 26.10 -15.67 8.78
CA THR A 409 27.36 -15.09 8.30
C THR A 409 27.18 -14.58 6.87
N ARG A 410 27.64 -13.35 6.64
CA ARG A 410 27.53 -12.65 5.35
C ARG A 410 28.90 -12.24 4.87
N LYS A 411 29.21 -12.55 3.61
CA LYS A 411 30.40 -12.02 2.95
C LYS A 411 30.10 -10.66 2.36
N ARG A 412 30.98 -9.66 2.63
CA ARG A 412 30.83 -8.29 2.16
C ARG A 412 32.17 -7.73 1.72
N LYS A 413 32.21 -7.12 0.55
CA LYS A 413 33.43 -6.55 0.00
C LYS A 413 33.59 -5.09 0.44
N ILE A 414 34.77 -4.75 0.93
CA ILE A 414 35.26 -3.37 0.99
C ILE A 414 35.75 -3.01 -0.40
N VAL A 415 35.07 -2.07 -1.06
CA VAL A 415 35.43 -1.65 -2.42
C VAL A 415 36.70 -0.81 -2.40
N SER A 416 36.76 0.20 -1.53
CA SER A 416 37.89 1.07 -1.38
C SER A 416 37.92 1.72 0.01
N ILE A 417 39.12 2.05 0.46
CA ILE A 417 39.40 2.90 1.64
C ILE A 417 40.20 4.10 1.16
N SER A 418 39.98 5.26 1.77
CA SER A 418 40.67 6.51 1.46
C SER A 418 40.63 7.49 2.63
N ASN A 419 41.42 8.56 2.55
CA ASN A 419 41.42 9.66 3.51
C ASN A 419 41.62 9.18 4.97
N VAL A 420 42.59 8.31 5.19
CA VAL A 420 42.96 7.89 6.55
C VAL A 420 43.73 9.05 7.20
N VAL A 421 43.19 9.57 8.28
CA VAL A 421 43.76 10.67 9.08
C VAL A 421 43.87 10.17 10.51
N VAL A 422 45.05 10.39 11.10
CA VAL A 422 45.36 10.04 12.49
C VAL A 422 45.64 11.33 13.26
N GLU A 423 44.83 11.58 14.28
CA GLU A 423 44.91 12.75 15.16
C GLU A 423 45.02 12.26 16.61
N GLU A 424 46.26 12.14 17.12
CA GLU A 424 46.53 11.59 18.45
C GLU A 424 45.91 10.19 18.64
N GLN A 425 44.83 10.08 19.40
CA GLN A 425 44.10 8.85 19.66
C GLN A 425 42.91 8.63 18.74
N GLU A 426 42.54 9.62 17.93
CA GLU A 426 41.38 9.56 17.06
C GLU A 426 41.81 9.33 15.61
N ILE A 427 41.17 8.36 14.99
CA ILE A 427 41.44 7.98 13.62
C ILE A 427 40.13 8.13 12.81
N GLN A 428 40.24 8.72 11.63
CA GLN A 428 39.15 8.87 10.70
C GLN A 428 39.55 8.29 9.35
N PHE A 429 38.61 7.61 8.69
CA PHE A 429 38.79 7.20 7.30
C PHE A 429 37.44 7.18 6.55
N SER A 430 37.56 7.21 5.22
CA SER A 430 36.41 7.02 4.31
C SER A 430 36.49 5.64 3.70
N LEU A 431 35.31 4.98 3.55
CA LEU A 431 35.23 3.68 2.89
C LEU A 431 34.04 3.62 1.97
N ARG A 432 34.18 2.84 0.90
CA ARG A 432 33.06 2.39 0.03
C ARG A 432 32.95 0.88 0.16
N CYS A 433 31.73 0.38 0.38
CA CYS A 433 31.50 -1.04 0.58
C CYS A 433 30.14 -1.47 0.03
N GLU A 434 29.97 -2.78 -0.12
CA GLU A 434 28.73 -3.41 -0.56
C GLU A 434 27.56 -3.14 0.40
N ALA A 435 26.34 -3.21 -0.15
CA ALA A 435 25.12 -3.10 0.63
C ALA A 435 25.03 -4.15 1.75
N GLY A 436 24.63 -3.71 2.94
CA GLY A 436 24.46 -4.58 4.10
C GLY A 436 25.76 -4.90 4.86
N THR A 437 26.83 -4.15 4.62
CA THR A 437 28.04 -4.16 5.46
C THR A 437 27.74 -3.46 6.78
N TYR A 438 28.12 -4.08 7.89
CA TYR A 438 28.02 -3.51 9.23
C TYR A 438 29.32 -2.74 9.53
N VAL A 439 29.29 -1.42 9.31
CA VAL A 439 30.52 -0.58 9.32
C VAL A 439 31.05 -0.34 10.73
N LYS A 440 30.19 -0.25 11.74
CA LYS A 440 30.64 -0.14 13.14
C LYS A 440 31.39 -1.40 13.56
N GLU A 441 30.84 -2.56 13.21
CA GLU A 441 31.43 -3.87 13.48
C GLU A 441 32.72 -4.11 12.70
N LEU A 442 32.87 -3.52 11.52
CA LEU A 442 34.17 -3.50 10.81
C LEU A 442 35.26 -2.83 11.67
N VAL A 443 34.94 -1.81 12.45
CA VAL A 443 35.91 -1.13 13.30
C VAL A 443 36.21 -1.95 14.57
N HIS A 444 35.20 -2.25 15.40
CA HIS A 444 35.37 -2.86 16.73
C HIS A 444 35.26 -4.39 16.75
N SER A 445 35.19 -5.06 15.58
CA SER A 445 35.14 -6.52 15.44
C SER A 445 33.89 -7.22 15.96
N ASP A 446 33.10 -6.65 16.87
CA ASP A 446 31.97 -7.27 17.57
C ASP A 446 32.36 -8.63 18.19
N GLU A 447 33.44 -8.63 18.99
CA GLU A 447 34.01 -9.82 19.64
C GLU A 447 34.40 -10.94 18.66
N GLY A 448 35.00 -10.60 17.53
CA GLY A 448 35.45 -11.55 16.52
C GLY A 448 34.38 -11.98 15.50
N ARG A 449 33.16 -11.39 15.55
CA ARG A 449 32.10 -11.68 14.57
C ARG A 449 32.32 -11.05 13.21
N THR A 450 33.27 -10.11 13.10
CA THR A 450 33.68 -9.50 11.84
C THR A 450 35.15 -9.77 11.61
N VAL A 451 35.48 -10.48 10.53
CA VAL A 451 36.85 -10.88 10.20
C VAL A 451 37.14 -10.62 8.71
N PRO A 452 38.23 -9.92 8.35
CA PRO A 452 39.05 -9.10 9.24
C PRO A 452 38.32 -7.83 9.69
N SER A 453 38.80 -7.20 10.74
CA SER A 453 38.33 -5.92 11.26
C SER A 453 39.48 -4.95 11.48
N VAL A 454 39.18 -3.64 11.62
CA VAL A 454 40.21 -2.63 11.95
C VAL A 454 40.92 -2.99 13.26
N MET A 455 40.12 -3.36 14.29
CA MET A 455 40.66 -3.86 15.56
C MET A 455 41.62 -5.03 15.37
N SER A 456 41.28 -5.99 14.50
CA SER A 456 42.15 -7.17 14.30
C SER A 456 43.41 -6.90 13.52
N VAL A 457 43.43 -5.93 12.60
CA VAL A 457 44.62 -5.59 11.81
C VAL A 457 45.57 -4.61 12.51
N ILE A 458 45.05 -3.79 13.43
CA ILE A 458 45.82 -2.85 14.24
C ILE A 458 46.29 -3.52 15.55
N ASP A 459 45.62 -4.60 15.97
CA ASP A 459 45.85 -5.28 17.26
C ASP A 459 45.65 -4.35 18.47
N ARG A 460 44.62 -3.55 18.43
CA ARG A 460 44.18 -2.61 19.48
C ARG A 460 42.66 -2.49 19.54
N GLU A 461 42.18 -2.27 20.74
CA GLU A 461 40.75 -1.97 20.94
C GLU A 461 40.36 -0.65 20.28
N CYS A 462 39.23 -0.68 19.56
CA CYS A 462 38.72 0.45 18.79
C CYS A 462 37.33 0.83 19.27
N GLU A 463 37.10 2.07 19.67
CA GLU A 463 35.81 2.62 20.06
C GLU A 463 35.31 3.55 18.97
N VAL A 464 34.14 3.24 18.40
CA VAL A 464 33.51 4.07 17.37
C VAL A 464 32.93 5.33 18.00
N LEU A 465 33.39 6.50 17.58
CA LEU A 465 32.91 7.79 18.02
C LEU A 465 31.71 8.23 17.21
N TRP A 466 31.79 8.18 15.89
CA TRP A 466 30.70 8.48 15.00
C TRP A 466 30.86 7.85 13.61
N LEU A 467 29.75 7.73 12.91
CA LEU A 467 29.62 7.23 11.55
C LEU A 467 28.68 8.13 10.76
N ASP A 468 29.05 8.44 9.52
CA ASP A 468 28.19 9.15 8.56
C ASP A 468 28.13 8.38 7.24
N VAL A 469 26.92 8.23 6.70
CA VAL A 469 26.72 7.82 5.31
C VAL A 469 27.00 9.04 4.44
N LYS A 470 28.02 8.97 3.59
CA LYS A 470 28.43 10.07 2.70
C LYS A 470 27.75 10.02 1.36
N GLU A 471 27.50 8.80 0.84
CA GLU A 471 26.86 8.62 -0.46
C GLU A 471 26.19 7.26 -0.54
N ILE A 472 25.05 7.19 -1.20
CA ILE A 472 24.36 5.96 -1.60
C ILE A 472 24.38 5.90 -3.12
N HIS A 473 25.18 4.99 -3.66
CA HIS A 473 25.39 4.81 -5.10
C HIS A 473 24.20 4.07 -5.72
N ALA A 474 23.07 4.76 -5.80
CA ALA A 474 21.84 4.28 -6.43
C ALA A 474 21.42 5.26 -7.52
N ASP A 475 21.03 4.71 -8.66
CA ASP A 475 20.51 5.46 -9.80
C ASP A 475 19.07 5.95 -9.54
#